data_1e2ea510a39fda90f8b02f341b9cf44e
#
_entry.id   1e2ea510a39fda90f8b02f341b9cf44e
#
_cell.length_a   1.000
_cell.length_b   1.000
_cell.length_c   1.000
_cell.angle_alpha   90.00
_cell.angle_beta   90.00
_cell.angle_gamma   90.00
#
_symmetry.space_group_name_H-M   'P 1'
#
loop_
_entity.id
_entity.type
_entity.pdbx_description
1 polymer ?
#
loop_
_entity_poly.entity_id
_entity_poly.type
_entity_poly.pdbx_seq_one_letter_code
_entity_poly.pdbx_strand_id
1 'polypeptide(L)'
;MQGVYLSWMISALALGVILLPVFKPKWMELRLSTFVDFFRRYWIHVLILFLIYNAKDGLDEVDRILMASTGLDMTPWIYAIEGNLVLHVQQFFEAEWLTVMLTHFYVAGFMFICYVSVFYFAYFDDRWMADRVTLTIAWVYIIAVPFYLFFNVRVTGAYIPEMETLAYSLNPEISDWFRRIDPFTNCMPSLH
;
A
#
# COMPACT_ATOMS: atom_id res chain seq x y z
N MET A 1 -18.42 5.06 4.46
CA MET A 1 -17.13 5.25 3.79
C MET A 1 -15.91 4.94 4.67
N GLN A 2 -15.90 5.32 5.94
CA GLN A 2 -14.85 4.87 6.89
C GLN A 2 -14.93 3.36 7.23
N GLY A 3 -16.07 2.73 6.96
CA GLY A 3 -16.31 1.34 7.38
C GLY A 3 -15.48 0.28 6.68
N VAL A 4 -15.27 0.38 5.36
CA VAL A 4 -14.54 -0.67 4.60
C VAL A 4 -13.05 -0.64 4.92
N TYR A 5 -12.43 0.54 4.91
CA TYR A 5 -11.04 0.70 5.33
C TYR A 5 -10.83 0.23 6.76
N LEU A 6 -11.70 0.66 7.66
CA LEU A 6 -11.64 0.27 9.05
C LEU A 6 -11.78 -1.24 9.22
N SER A 7 -12.68 -1.90 8.47
CA SER A 7 -12.85 -3.34 8.52
C SER A 7 -11.61 -4.10 8.06
N TRP A 8 -10.95 -3.65 6.99
CA TRP A 8 -9.71 -4.28 6.51
C TRP A 8 -8.53 -4.04 7.44
N MET A 9 -8.39 -2.82 7.95
CA MET A 9 -7.37 -2.51 8.95
C MET A 9 -7.57 -3.33 10.23
N ILE A 10 -8.82 -3.42 10.72
CA ILE A 10 -9.15 -4.25 11.88
C ILE A 10 -8.86 -5.73 11.57
N SER A 11 -9.19 -6.21 10.38
CA SER A 11 -8.92 -7.60 9.98
C SER A 11 -7.42 -7.90 9.93
N ALA A 12 -6.61 -7.00 9.36
CA ALA A 12 -5.16 -7.14 9.33
C ALA A 12 -4.55 -7.10 10.74
N LEU A 13 -5.00 -6.18 11.59
CA LEU A 13 -4.56 -6.10 12.99
C LEU A 13 -5.02 -7.32 13.80
N ALA A 14 -6.27 -7.77 13.62
CA ALA A 14 -6.79 -8.96 14.27
C ALA A 14 -6.00 -10.21 13.87
N LEU A 15 -5.72 -10.36 12.57
CA LEU A 15 -4.85 -11.42 12.06
C LEU A 15 -3.46 -11.32 12.68
N GLY A 16 -2.89 -10.13 12.80
CA GLY A 16 -1.63 -9.89 13.48
C GLY A 16 -1.67 -10.35 14.93
N VAL A 17 -2.71 -10.00 15.68
CA VAL A 17 -2.86 -10.44 17.09
C VAL A 17 -3.02 -11.95 17.18
N ILE A 18 -3.82 -12.57 16.30
CA ILE A 18 -4.02 -14.03 16.26
C ILE A 18 -2.71 -14.77 15.95
N LEU A 19 -1.91 -14.24 15.04
CA LEU A 19 -0.63 -14.82 14.65
C LEU A 19 0.52 -14.50 15.63
N LEU A 20 0.33 -13.55 16.53
CA LEU A 20 1.35 -13.15 17.50
C LEU A 20 1.93 -14.36 18.30
N PRO A 21 1.13 -15.31 18.82
CA PRO A 21 1.67 -16.48 19.50
C PRO A 21 2.51 -17.39 18.62
N VAL A 22 2.24 -17.42 17.31
CA VAL A 22 2.98 -18.24 16.33
C VAL A 22 4.35 -17.63 16.05
N PHE A 23 4.41 -16.33 15.86
CA PHE A 23 5.66 -15.61 15.57
C PHE A 23 6.44 -15.19 16.81
N LYS A 24 5.79 -15.23 17.99
CA LYS A 24 6.41 -14.84 19.25
C LYS A 24 7.64 -15.71 19.55
N PRO A 25 8.81 -15.09 19.83
CA PRO A 25 9.96 -15.83 20.32
C PRO A 25 9.65 -16.61 21.60
N LYS A 26 10.20 -17.81 21.75
CA LYS A 26 9.94 -18.69 22.92
C LYS A 26 10.34 -18.05 24.25
N TRP A 27 11.33 -17.17 24.23
CA TRP A 27 11.86 -16.50 25.43
C TRP A 27 11.01 -15.30 25.88
N MET A 28 10.04 -14.87 25.09
CA MET A 28 9.25 -13.68 25.36
C MET A 28 7.92 -14.01 26.02
N GLU A 29 7.60 -13.31 27.10
CA GLU A 29 6.28 -13.30 27.72
C GLU A 29 5.47 -12.09 27.23
N LEU A 30 4.21 -12.32 26.84
CA LEU A 30 3.28 -11.26 26.43
C LEU A 30 2.78 -10.55 27.69
N ARG A 31 3.21 -9.29 27.89
CA ARG A 31 2.78 -8.43 29.00
C ARG A 31 2.29 -7.10 28.48
N LEU A 32 1.22 -6.56 29.07
CA LEU A 32 0.69 -5.24 28.70
C LEU A 32 1.70 -4.11 28.95
N SER A 33 2.56 -4.22 29.97
CA SER A 33 3.63 -3.27 30.24
C SER A 33 4.64 -3.15 29.10
N THR A 34 4.90 -4.24 28.40
CA THR A 34 5.79 -4.27 27.23
C THR A 34 5.27 -3.37 26.10
N PHE A 35 3.96 -3.19 26.00
CA PHE A 35 3.33 -2.36 24.98
C PHE A 35 3.61 -0.85 25.21
N VAL A 36 3.63 -0.40 26.45
CA VAL A 36 3.96 0.99 26.79
C VAL A 36 5.44 1.25 26.55
N ASP A 37 6.31 0.32 26.94
CA ASP A 37 7.75 0.40 26.72
C ASP A 37 8.09 0.39 25.22
N PHE A 38 7.33 -0.33 24.41
CA PHE A 38 7.42 -0.33 22.97
C PHE A 38 7.30 1.08 22.40
N PHE A 39 6.21 1.81 22.67
CA PHE A 39 6.03 3.17 22.16
C PHE A 39 7.13 4.12 22.63
N ARG A 40 7.61 3.95 23.85
CA ARG A 40 8.70 4.78 24.38
C ARG A 40 10.03 4.55 23.66
N ARG A 41 10.33 3.31 23.28
CA ARG A 41 11.59 2.95 22.61
C ARG A 41 11.56 3.17 21.09
N TYR A 42 10.41 2.93 20.47
CA TYR A 42 10.25 2.90 19.01
C TYR A 42 9.43 4.07 18.45
N TRP A 43 9.24 5.13 19.23
CA TRP A 43 8.46 6.29 18.80
C TRP A 43 8.97 6.93 17.50
N ILE A 44 10.30 6.89 17.24
CA ILE A 44 10.90 7.41 16.00
C ILE A 44 10.43 6.60 14.79
N HIS A 45 10.35 5.27 14.89
CA HIS A 45 9.86 4.39 13.81
C HIS A 45 8.39 4.70 13.50
N VAL A 46 7.58 4.83 14.54
CA VAL A 46 6.17 5.21 14.41
C VAL A 46 6.04 6.59 13.77
N LEU A 47 6.87 7.55 14.18
CA LEU A 47 6.90 8.90 13.62
C LEU A 47 7.29 8.89 12.14
N ILE A 48 8.32 8.13 11.75
CA ILE A 48 8.74 8.00 10.34
C ILE A 48 7.60 7.45 9.49
N LEU A 49 6.95 6.36 9.92
CA LEU A 49 5.83 5.78 9.20
C LEU A 49 4.64 6.74 9.11
N PHE A 50 4.35 7.46 10.19
CA PHE A 50 3.31 8.48 10.21
C PHE A 50 3.62 9.64 9.24
N LEU A 51 4.87 10.11 9.20
CA LEU A 51 5.28 11.16 8.27
C LEU A 51 5.20 10.70 6.81
N ILE A 52 5.61 9.48 6.51
CA ILE A 52 5.50 8.89 5.17
C ILE A 52 4.03 8.84 4.74
N TYR A 53 3.15 8.34 5.60
CA TYR A 53 1.72 8.25 5.32
C TYR A 53 1.11 9.63 5.01
N ASN A 54 1.42 10.65 5.82
CA ASN A 54 0.89 12.00 5.59
C ASN A 54 1.56 12.71 4.39
N ALA A 55 2.85 12.43 4.14
CA ALA A 55 3.55 13.00 2.99
C ALA A 55 2.98 12.51 1.65
N LYS A 56 2.41 11.30 1.62
CA LYS A 56 1.77 10.76 0.42
C LYS A 56 0.63 11.65 -0.08
N ASP A 57 -0.27 12.06 0.81
CA ASP A 57 -1.41 12.90 0.43
C ASP A 57 -0.96 14.25 -0.16
N GLY A 58 0.10 14.85 0.42
CA GLY A 58 0.71 16.06 -0.11
C GLY A 58 1.37 15.86 -1.48
N LEU A 59 2.01 14.71 -1.68
CA LEU A 59 2.65 14.34 -2.94
C LEU A 59 1.63 14.16 -4.05
N ASP A 60 0.53 13.48 -3.78
CA ASP A 60 -0.57 13.25 -4.73
C ASP A 60 -1.20 14.58 -5.19
N GLU A 61 -1.31 15.56 -4.30
CA GLU A 61 -1.81 16.89 -4.66
C GLU A 61 -0.82 17.67 -5.53
N VAL A 62 0.48 17.62 -5.19
CA VAL A 62 1.55 18.26 -6.00
C VAL A 62 1.62 17.62 -7.39
N ASP A 63 1.54 16.30 -7.48
CA ASP A 63 1.49 15.56 -8.73
C ASP A 63 0.31 16.01 -9.61
N ARG A 64 -0.87 16.09 -9.05
CA ARG A 64 -2.08 16.56 -9.75
C ARG A 64 -1.91 17.97 -10.32
N ILE A 65 -1.29 18.88 -9.56
CA ILE A 65 -1.01 20.25 -10.00
C ILE A 65 0.03 20.25 -11.13
N LEU A 66 1.09 19.46 -10.99
CA LEU A 66 2.14 19.33 -12.01
C LEU A 66 1.59 18.77 -13.32
N MET A 67 0.82 17.70 -13.29
CA MET A 67 0.18 17.15 -14.48
C MET A 67 -0.73 18.17 -15.18
N ALA A 68 -1.56 18.87 -14.39
CA ALA A 68 -2.45 19.89 -14.94
C ALA A 68 -1.71 21.06 -15.60
N SER A 69 -0.55 21.44 -15.05
CA SER A 69 0.22 22.59 -15.53
C SER A 69 1.20 22.25 -16.67
N THR A 70 1.78 21.06 -16.66
CA THR A 70 2.80 20.63 -17.63
C THR A 70 2.27 19.75 -18.74
N GLY A 71 1.12 19.09 -18.52
CA GLY A 71 0.58 18.08 -19.43
C GLY A 71 1.45 16.81 -19.50
N LEU A 72 2.32 16.59 -18.53
CA LEU A 72 3.28 15.49 -18.51
C LEU A 72 2.51 14.19 -18.24
N ASP A 73 2.37 13.34 -19.27
CA ASP A 73 1.70 12.04 -19.18
C ASP A 73 2.53 11.02 -19.99
N MET A 74 3.18 10.11 -19.29
CA MET A 74 4.02 9.08 -19.90
C MET A 74 3.24 7.81 -20.29
N THR A 75 1.95 7.76 -19.98
CA THR A 75 1.10 6.60 -20.26
C THR A 75 1.15 6.16 -21.73
N PRO A 76 1.07 7.07 -22.73
CA PRO A 76 1.14 6.66 -24.15
C PRO A 76 2.45 5.94 -24.51
N TRP A 77 3.56 6.34 -23.89
CA TRP A 77 4.87 5.73 -24.13
C TRP A 77 4.94 4.32 -23.55
N ILE A 78 4.44 4.15 -22.32
CA ILE A 78 4.37 2.84 -21.69
C ILE A 78 3.43 1.93 -22.47
N TYR A 79 2.26 2.43 -22.87
CA TYR A 79 1.30 1.67 -23.67
C TYR A 79 1.86 1.28 -25.05
N ALA A 80 2.69 2.12 -25.66
CA ALA A 80 3.34 1.79 -26.92
C ALA A 80 4.32 0.60 -26.80
N ILE A 81 4.87 0.36 -25.59
CA ILE A 81 5.74 -0.79 -25.30
C ILE A 81 4.94 -2.01 -24.92
N GLU A 82 3.97 -1.86 -24.01
CA GLU A 82 3.20 -2.98 -23.43
C GLU A 82 2.04 -3.42 -24.33
N GLY A 83 1.46 -2.51 -25.11
CA GLY A 83 0.27 -2.75 -25.93
C GLY A 83 -0.89 -3.28 -25.07
N ASN A 84 -1.57 -4.28 -25.58
CA ASN A 84 -2.71 -4.92 -24.91
C ASN A 84 -2.31 -6.12 -24.06
N LEU A 85 -1.03 -6.28 -23.72
CA LEU A 85 -0.58 -7.43 -22.91
C LEU A 85 -1.34 -7.54 -21.59
N VAL A 86 -1.46 -6.42 -20.87
CA VAL A 86 -2.15 -6.40 -19.57
C VAL A 86 -3.64 -6.73 -19.71
N LEU A 87 -4.29 -6.23 -20.75
CA LEU A 87 -5.68 -6.56 -21.07
C LEU A 87 -5.86 -8.07 -21.33
N HIS A 88 -4.99 -8.69 -22.14
CA HIS A 88 -5.04 -10.12 -22.42
C HIS A 88 -4.80 -10.96 -21.15
N VAL A 89 -3.88 -10.54 -20.29
CA VAL A 89 -3.65 -11.21 -18.99
C VAL A 89 -4.89 -11.10 -18.12
N GLN A 90 -5.52 -9.92 -18.04
CA GLN A 90 -6.74 -9.74 -17.28
C GLN A 90 -7.84 -10.66 -17.80
N GLN A 91 -8.11 -10.67 -19.11
CA GLN A 91 -9.14 -11.50 -19.72
C GLN A 91 -8.89 -13.01 -19.52
N PHE A 92 -7.63 -13.44 -19.50
CA PHE A 92 -7.27 -14.84 -19.25
C PHE A 92 -7.56 -15.28 -17.82
N PHE A 93 -7.36 -14.37 -16.85
CA PHE A 93 -7.55 -14.65 -15.42
C PHE A 93 -8.87 -14.08 -14.86
N GLU A 94 -9.77 -13.62 -15.71
CA GLU A 94 -11.04 -13.03 -15.30
C GLU A 94 -11.98 -14.08 -14.69
N ALA A 95 -11.96 -14.14 -13.35
CA ALA A 95 -12.87 -14.95 -12.56
C ALA A 95 -13.20 -14.21 -11.27
N GLU A 96 -14.49 -14.07 -10.94
CA GLU A 96 -14.97 -13.31 -9.79
C GLU A 96 -14.31 -13.76 -8.48
N TRP A 97 -14.27 -15.08 -8.22
CA TRP A 97 -13.64 -15.62 -7.01
C TRP A 97 -12.16 -15.27 -6.92
N LEU A 98 -11.45 -15.25 -8.05
CA LEU A 98 -10.02 -14.92 -8.12
C LEU A 98 -9.82 -13.43 -7.86
N THR A 99 -10.66 -12.58 -8.45
CA THR A 99 -10.63 -11.13 -8.21
C THR A 99 -10.87 -10.81 -6.74
N VAL A 100 -11.88 -11.44 -6.13
CA VAL A 100 -12.15 -11.25 -4.68
C VAL A 100 -10.95 -11.71 -3.85
N MET A 101 -10.42 -12.89 -4.10
CA MET A 101 -9.29 -13.44 -3.37
C MET A 101 -8.04 -12.55 -3.50
N LEU A 102 -7.68 -12.18 -4.74
CA LEU A 102 -6.48 -11.37 -4.99
C LEU A 102 -6.62 -9.95 -4.41
N THR A 103 -7.79 -9.34 -4.50
CA THR A 103 -8.04 -8.01 -3.93
C THR A 103 -7.89 -8.03 -2.40
N HIS A 104 -8.48 -9.04 -1.74
CA HIS A 104 -8.31 -9.19 -0.29
C HIS A 104 -6.87 -9.46 0.11
N PHE A 105 -6.19 -10.35 -0.63
CA PHE A 105 -4.78 -10.64 -0.39
C PHE A 105 -3.91 -9.40 -0.58
N TYR A 106 -4.15 -8.64 -1.65
CA TYR A 106 -3.44 -7.41 -1.96
C TYR A 106 -3.59 -6.38 -0.83
N VAL A 107 -4.81 -6.07 -0.43
CA VAL A 107 -5.07 -5.06 0.60
C VAL A 107 -4.63 -5.54 1.98
N ALA A 108 -5.08 -6.71 2.41
CA ALA A 108 -4.76 -7.23 3.74
C ALA A 108 -3.28 -7.62 3.87
N GLY A 109 -2.69 -8.20 2.82
CA GLY A 109 -1.27 -8.55 2.78
C GLY A 109 -0.38 -7.32 2.83
N PHE A 110 -0.69 -6.28 2.06
CA PHE A 110 0.04 -5.03 2.10
C PHE A 110 -0.04 -4.36 3.48
N MET A 111 -1.24 -4.26 4.05
CA MET A 111 -1.42 -3.71 5.40
C MET A 111 -0.67 -4.53 6.45
N PHE A 112 -0.69 -5.86 6.34
CA PHE A 112 0.04 -6.73 7.23
C PHE A 112 1.55 -6.49 7.15
N ILE A 113 2.10 -6.45 5.93
CA ILE A 113 3.55 -6.23 5.74
C ILE A 113 3.95 -4.84 6.23
N CYS A 114 3.24 -3.79 5.85
CA CYS A 114 3.65 -2.42 6.16
C CYS A 114 3.46 -2.04 7.64
N TYR A 115 2.39 -2.51 8.28
CA TYR A 115 2.07 -2.08 9.64
C TYR A 115 2.38 -3.15 10.69
N VAL A 116 1.95 -4.38 10.44
CA VAL A 116 2.05 -5.44 11.45
C VAL A 116 3.48 -5.95 11.58
N SER A 117 4.23 -6.05 10.48
CA SER A 117 5.63 -6.51 10.53
C SER A 117 6.51 -5.57 11.36
N VAL A 118 6.38 -4.25 11.14
CA VAL A 118 7.14 -3.25 11.92
C VAL A 118 6.77 -3.34 13.39
N PHE A 119 5.46 -3.45 13.68
CA PHE A 119 4.98 -3.64 15.05
C PHE A 119 5.56 -4.90 15.69
N TYR A 120 5.62 -6.02 14.97
CA TYR A 120 6.19 -7.27 15.49
C TYR A 120 7.65 -7.13 15.85
N PHE A 121 8.48 -6.63 14.95
CA PHE A 121 9.91 -6.48 15.22
C PHE A 121 10.17 -5.54 16.37
N ALA A 122 9.45 -4.44 16.43
CA ALA A 122 9.57 -3.50 17.53
C ALA A 122 9.04 -4.08 18.85
N TYR A 123 7.92 -4.81 18.82
CA TYR A 123 7.35 -5.45 20.01
C TYR A 123 8.24 -6.57 20.55
N PHE A 124 8.93 -7.31 19.66
CA PHE A 124 9.88 -8.34 20.04
C PHE A 124 11.26 -7.77 20.43
N ASP A 125 11.39 -6.45 20.49
CA ASP A 125 12.64 -5.74 20.79
C ASP A 125 13.79 -6.08 19.82
N ASP A 126 13.44 -6.50 18.61
CA ASP A 126 14.40 -6.69 17.53
C ASP A 126 14.65 -5.35 16.82
N ARG A 127 15.46 -4.52 17.46
CA ARG A 127 15.78 -3.19 16.99
C ARG A 127 16.43 -3.21 15.61
N TRP A 128 17.28 -4.18 15.34
CA TRP A 128 17.97 -4.29 14.06
C TRP A 128 17.00 -4.50 12.90
N MET A 129 15.99 -5.38 13.08
CA MET A 129 14.96 -5.59 12.07
C MET A 129 13.98 -4.42 11.99
N ALA A 130 13.59 -3.84 13.12
CA ALA A 130 12.72 -2.68 13.15
C ALA A 130 13.34 -1.47 12.42
N ASP A 131 14.61 -1.17 12.67
CA ASP A 131 15.36 -0.11 11.98
C ASP A 131 15.40 -0.38 10.46
N ARG A 132 15.74 -1.60 10.04
CA ARG A 132 15.86 -1.95 8.62
C ARG A 132 14.53 -1.87 7.88
N VAL A 133 13.48 -2.45 8.44
CA VAL A 133 12.15 -2.43 7.78
C VAL A 133 11.65 -0.99 7.67
N THR A 134 11.74 -0.20 8.75
CA THR A 134 11.33 1.21 8.73
C THR A 134 12.13 2.02 7.72
N LEU A 135 13.45 1.87 7.69
CA LEU A 135 14.31 2.56 6.73
C LEU A 135 14.07 2.09 5.30
N THR A 136 13.81 0.80 5.09
CA THR A 136 13.48 0.28 3.75
C THR A 136 12.20 0.93 3.24
N ILE A 137 11.15 0.97 4.04
CA ILE A 137 9.89 1.64 3.68
C ILE A 137 10.17 3.12 3.37
N ALA A 138 10.91 3.82 4.23
CA ALA A 138 11.25 5.23 4.01
C ALA A 138 12.01 5.44 2.70
N TRP A 139 13.03 4.64 2.41
CA TRP A 139 13.82 4.75 1.19
C TRP A 139 13.02 4.43 -0.07
N VAL A 140 12.15 3.41 -0.02
CA VAL A 140 11.27 3.08 -1.15
C VAL A 140 10.39 4.27 -1.50
N TYR A 141 9.78 4.92 -0.51
CA TYR A 141 8.99 6.13 -0.74
C TYR A 141 9.83 7.30 -1.24
N ILE A 142 10.98 7.59 -0.63
CA ILE A 142 11.87 8.69 -1.06
C ILE A 142 12.33 8.50 -2.51
N ILE A 143 12.70 7.28 -2.90
CA ILE A 143 13.12 6.98 -4.28
C ILE A 143 11.95 7.09 -5.26
N ALA A 144 10.73 6.77 -4.84
CA ALA A 144 9.55 6.86 -5.68
C ALA A 144 9.11 8.30 -5.96
N VAL A 145 9.38 9.26 -5.06
CA VAL A 145 8.97 10.67 -5.20
C VAL A 145 9.30 11.27 -6.57
N PRO A 146 10.55 11.21 -7.08
CA PRO A 146 10.87 11.80 -8.38
C PRO A 146 10.13 11.13 -9.54
N PHE A 147 9.84 9.83 -9.42
CA PHE A 147 9.06 9.14 -10.44
C PHE A 147 7.60 9.61 -10.44
N TYR A 148 6.98 9.73 -9.28
CA TYR A 148 5.62 10.22 -9.17
C TYR A 148 5.47 11.67 -9.64
N LEU A 149 6.48 12.51 -9.46
CA LEU A 149 6.44 13.89 -9.88
C LEU A 149 6.76 14.11 -11.38
N PHE A 150 7.60 13.25 -11.98
CA PHE A 150 8.13 13.49 -13.32
C PHE A 150 7.83 12.38 -14.33
N PHE A 151 7.34 11.22 -13.87
CA PHE A 151 6.99 10.07 -14.72
C PHE A 151 5.57 9.61 -14.44
N ASN A 152 4.63 10.51 -14.63
CA ASN A 152 3.22 10.22 -14.40
C ASN A 152 2.73 9.18 -15.39
N VAL A 153 2.30 8.04 -14.88
CA VAL A 153 1.71 6.95 -15.64
C VAL A 153 0.36 6.60 -15.02
N ARG A 154 -0.67 6.60 -15.84
CA ARG A 154 -2.02 6.23 -15.40
C ARG A 154 -2.14 4.73 -15.24
N VAL A 155 -3.01 4.32 -14.33
CA VAL A 155 -3.41 2.93 -14.18
C VAL A 155 -4.00 2.42 -15.51
N THR A 156 -3.61 1.24 -15.93
CA THR A 156 -3.99 0.65 -17.22
C THR A 156 -5.50 0.60 -17.43
N GLY A 157 -6.27 0.27 -16.38
CA GLY A 157 -7.74 0.29 -16.41
C GLY A 157 -8.37 1.68 -16.53
N ALA A 158 -7.58 2.76 -16.39
CA ALA A 158 -8.04 4.12 -16.64
C ALA A 158 -7.64 4.63 -18.04
N TYR A 159 -6.76 3.90 -18.73
CA TYR A 159 -6.24 4.29 -20.04
C TYR A 159 -6.76 3.43 -21.19
N ILE A 160 -6.91 2.13 -20.97
CA ILE A 160 -7.45 1.19 -21.98
C ILE A 160 -8.96 1.10 -21.77
N PRO A 161 -9.80 1.54 -22.75
CA PRO A 161 -11.25 1.59 -22.57
C PRO A 161 -11.92 0.22 -22.33
N GLU A 162 -11.32 -0.84 -22.87
CA GLU A 162 -11.82 -2.21 -22.76
C GLU A 162 -11.39 -2.89 -21.46
N MET A 163 -10.56 -2.24 -20.65
CA MET A 163 -10.03 -2.78 -19.40
C MET A 163 -10.78 -2.22 -18.21
N GLU A 164 -11.22 -3.12 -17.33
CA GLU A 164 -11.83 -2.73 -16.07
C GLU A 164 -10.84 -2.88 -14.91
N THR A 165 -10.88 -1.96 -13.96
CA THR A 165 -10.14 -2.14 -12.70
C THR A 165 -10.96 -3.05 -11.79
N LEU A 166 -10.78 -4.38 -11.95
CA LEU A 166 -11.62 -5.41 -11.33
C LEU A 166 -11.78 -5.26 -9.81
N ALA A 167 -10.74 -4.81 -9.11
CA ALA A 167 -10.83 -4.55 -7.66
C ALA A 167 -11.86 -3.46 -7.32
N TYR A 168 -12.09 -2.50 -8.23
CA TYR A 168 -13.02 -1.40 -8.02
C TYR A 168 -14.46 -1.78 -8.38
N SER A 169 -14.65 -2.78 -9.24
CA SER A 169 -15.97 -3.25 -9.64
C SER A 169 -16.64 -4.17 -8.60
N LEU A 170 -15.87 -4.70 -7.64
CA LEU A 170 -16.39 -5.61 -6.60
C LEU A 170 -17.46 -4.96 -5.71
N ASN A 171 -17.31 -3.69 -5.38
CA ASN A 171 -18.25 -2.97 -4.54
C ASN A 171 -18.05 -1.45 -4.73
N PRO A 172 -19.11 -0.65 -4.92
CA PRO A 172 -19.03 0.80 -5.05
C PRO A 172 -18.29 1.51 -3.89
N GLU A 173 -18.47 1.03 -2.65
CA GLU A 173 -17.78 1.60 -1.48
C GLU A 173 -16.27 1.35 -1.55
N ILE A 174 -15.86 0.18 -2.05
CA ILE A 174 -14.46 -0.18 -2.28
C ILE A 174 -13.88 0.71 -3.38
N SER A 175 -14.61 0.89 -4.47
CA SER A 175 -14.23 1.77 -5.57
C SER A 175 -13.96 3.20 -5.11
N ASP A 176 -14.88 3.78 -4.36
CA ASP A 176 -14.76 5.15 -3.85
C ASP A 176 -13.59 5.28 -2.87
N TRP A 177 -13.33 4.25 -2.08
CA TRP A 177 -12.21 4.23 -1.16
C TRP A 177 -10.87 4.14 -1.90
N PHE A 178 -10.70 3.22 -2.85
CA PHE A 178 -9.48 3.10 -3.66
C PHE A 178 -9.16 4.39 -4.41
N ARG A 179 -10.15 5.01 -5.06
CA ARG A 179 -9.96 6.27 -5.81
C ARG A 179 -9.45 7.42 -4.94
N ARG A 180 -9.68 7.36 -3.63
CA ARG A 180 -9.21 8.41 -2.69
C ARG A 180 -7.79 8.19 -2.21
N ILE A 181 -7.40 6.93 -2.02
CA ILE A 181 -6.09 6.59 -1.47
C ILE A 181 -5.05 6.28 -2.54
N ASP A 182 -5.50 5.96 -3.75
CA ASP A 182 -4.63 5.58 -4.86
C ASP A 182 -5.10 6.31 -6.12
N PRO A 183 -4.56 7.51 -6.39
CA PRO A 183 -4.91 8.26 -7.59
C PRO A 183 -4.46 7.49 -8.82
N PHE A 184 -5.26 7.56 -9.89
CA PHE A 184 -4.98 6.85 -11.15
C PHE A 184 -3.69 7.30 -11.88
N THR A 185 -2.95 8.24 -11.34
CA THR A 185 -1.80 8.88 -11.97
C THR A 185 -0.45 8.35 -11.51
N ASN A 186 -0.38 7.69 -10.35
CA ASN A 186 0.87 7.26 -9.71
C ASN A 186 1.08 5.75 -9.84
N CYS A 187 0.94 5.22 -11.06
CA CYS A 187 1.05 3.77 -11.30
C CYS A 187 2.51 3.28 -11.35
N MET A 188 3.47 4.15 -11.57
CA MET A 188 4.88 3.77 -11.77
C MET A 188 5.84 4.64 -10.94
N PRO A 189 6.72 4.03 -10.11
CA PRO A 189 6.76 2.60 -9.77
C PRO A 189 5.61 2.21 -8.84
N SER A 190 5.08 0.99 -8.99
CA SER A 190 4.17 0.44 -7.98
C SER A 190 4.95 0.16 -6.70
N LEU A 191 4.45 0.63 -5.56
CA LEU A 191 5.06 0.41 -4.25
C LEU A 191 4.51 -0.82 -3.52
N HIS A 192 3.64 -1.57 -4.18
CA HIS A 192 2.98 -2.76 -3.65
C HIS A 192 3.75 -4.04 -3.95
#